data_77c4d5ab016bcf6ba99444ecbdee3b36
#
_entry.id   77c4d5ab016bcf6ba99444ecbdee3b36
#
_cell.length_a   1.000
_cell.length_b   1.000
_cell.length_c   1.000
_cell.angle_alpha   90.00
_cell.angle_beta   90.00
_cell.angle_gamma   90.00
#
_symmetry.space_group_name_H-M   'P 1'
#
loop_
_entity.id
_entity.type
_entity.pdbx_description
1 polymer ?
#
loop_
_entity_poly.entity_id
_entity_poly.type
_entity_poly.pdbx_seq_one_letter_code
_entity_poly.pdbx_strand_id
1 'polypeptide(L)'
;MKVTIDGVEYVPRETYAKKSIADELEKMKPALEWDSKVGAIQKWYYGSYVKDSWCATTVSYIINKLGMANVKSDNVYTLMVKLRNSNTGTFYNAEQLKAIDIKKDDILFFLWAGSKMVETSSKHVSVAYLDNKAGSKTVFAIGGNQKDKICTLEYERSKIYGMFRFT
;
A
#
# COMPACT_ATOMS: atom_id res chain seq x y z
N MET A 1 -20.71 24.88 0.22
CA MET A 1 -20.97 26.23 -0.31
C MET A 1 -21.12 26.09 -1.83
N LYS A 2 -22.24 26.46 -2.42
CA LYS A 2 -22.43 26.45 -3.87
C LYS A 2 -22.18 27.86 -4.39
N VAL A 3 -21.51 28.02 -5.51
CA VAL A 3 -21.23 29.28 -6.16
C VAL A 3 -21.90 29.26 -7.53
N THR A 4 -22.73 30.26 -7.83
CA THR A 4 -23.38 30.38 -9.14
C THR A 4 -22.64 31.48 -9.92
N ILE A 5 -22.12 31.14 -11.09
CA ILE A 5 -21.50 32.08 -12.04
C ILE A 5 -22.28 31.96 -13.35
N ASP A 6 -22.77 33.06 -13.85
CA ASP A 6 -23.57 33.18 -15.12
C ASP A 6 -24.75 32.19 -15.20
N GLY A 7 -25.43 31.95 -14.07
CA GLY A 7 -26.58 31.04 -13.99
C GLY A 7 -26.20 29.55 -13.95
N VAL A 8 -24.92 29.21 -14.00
CA VAL A 8 -24.41 27.85 -13.86
C VAL A 8 -23.98 27.60 -12.42
N GLU A 9 -24.59 26.60 -11.79
CA GLU A 9 -24.25 26.23 -10.42
C GLU A 9 -22.91 25.48 -10.41
N TYR A 10 -21.88 26.12 -9.89
CA TYR A 10 -20.59 25.48 -9.60
C TYR A 10 -20.64 24.95 -8.17
N VAL A 11 -20.70 23.65 -8.04
CA VAL A 11 -20.31 22.99 -6.79
C VAL A 11 -18.78 23.12 -6.73
N PRO A 12 -18.21 23.83 -5.72
CA PRO A 12 -16.77 23.76 -5.53
C PRO A 12 -16.41 22.28 -5.58
N ARG A 13 -15.42 21.88 -6.40
CA ARG A 13 -14.82 20.55 -6.24
C ARG A 13 -14.56 20.44 -4.76
N GLU A 14 -15.35 19.63 -4.07
CA GLU A 14 -15.01 19.23 -2.70
C GLU A 14 -13.53 18.92 -2.81
N THR A 15 -12.73 19.55 -1.99
CA THR A 15 -11.36 19.15 -1.80
C THR A 15 -11.51 17.73 -1.26
N TYR A 16 -11.55 16.76 -2.18
CA TYR A 16 -11.53 15.35 -1.82
C TYR A 16 -10.33 15.22 -0.93
N ALA A 17 -10.58 15.05 0.37
CA ALA A 17 -9.51 14.81 1.32
C ALA A 17 -8.67 13.72 0.69
N LYS A 18 -7.41 14.04 0.36
CA LYS A 18 -6.53 13.17 -0.43
C LYS A 18 -6.57 11.80 0.24
N LYS A 19 -7.13 10.80 -0.46
CA LYS A 19 -7.26 9.46 0.06
C LYS A 19 -5.86 8.96 0.40
N SER A 20 -5.61 8.61 1.66
CA SER A 20 -4.32 8.14 2.13
C SER A 20 -4.44 6.71 2.62
N ILE A 21 -3.65 5.83 2.02
CA ILE A 21 -3.55 4.41 2.38
C ILE A 21 -2.91 4.30 3.78
N ALA A 22 -1.85 5.06 4.02
CA ALA A 22 -1.13 5.07 5.29
C ALA A 22 -2.03 5.55 6.44
N ASP A 23 -2.85 6.59 6.22
CA ASP A 23 -3.78 7.09 7.23
C ASP A 23 -4.91 6.09 7.54
N GLU A 24 -5.40 5.35 6.54
CA GLU A 24 -6.38 4.28 6.79
C GLU A 24 -5.77 3.13 7.59
N LEU A 25 -4.54 2.75 7.31
CA LEU A 25 -3.82 1.74 8.08
C LEU A 25 -3.53 2.23 9.50
N GLU A 26 -3.20 3.51 9.69
CA GLU A 26 -2.96 4.12 11.00
C GLU A 26 -4.20 4.04 11.90
N LYS A 27 -5.39 4.29 11.37
CA LYS A 27 -6.67 4.15 12.08
C LYS A 27 -6.96 2.70 12.53
N MET A 28 -6.32 1.73 11.89
CA MET A 28 -6.48 0.33 12.24
C MET A 28 -5.54 -0.12 13.37
N LYS A 29 -4.54 0.65 13.73
CA LYS A 29 -3.63 0.31 14.83
C LYS A 29 -4.32 0.34 16.20
N PRO A 30 -3.89 -0.50 17.13
CA PRO A 30 -3.12 -1.72 16.92
C PRO A 30 -4.07 -2.86 16.53
N ALA A 31 -4.03 -3.31 15.28
CA ALA A 31 -4.78 -4.50 14.86
C ALA A 31 -3.84 -5.72 14.91
N LEU A 32 -4.11 -6.63 15.83
CA LEU A 32 -3.39 -7.91 15.96
C LEU A 32 -3.93 -8.95 14.96
N GLU A 33 -3.16 -9.98 14.65
CA GLU A 33 -3.55 -11.03 13.71
C GLU A 33 -4.94 -11.62 13.99
N TRP A 34 -5.32 -11.77 15.26
CA TRP A 34 -6.61 -12.34 15.69
C TRP A 34 -7.69 -11.29 15.97
N ASP A 35 -7.41 -10.03 15.70
CA ASP A 35 -8.33 -8.92 15.92
C ASP A 35 -9.46 -8.93 14.87
N SER A 36 -10.63 -8.40 15.25
CA SER A 36 -11.78 -8.23 14.35
C SER A 36 -11.45 -7.41 13.09
N LYS A 37 -10.52 -6.46 13.18
CA LYS A 37 -10.08 -5.64 12.04
C LYS A 37 -9.32 -6.48 11.00
N VAL A 38 -8.41 -7.34 11.46
CA VAL A 38 -7.69 -8.27 10.58
C VAL A 38 -8.65 -9.36 10.08
N GLY A 39 -9.53 -9.84 10.95
CA GLY A 39 -10.61 -10.76 10.57
C GLY A 39 -11.51 -10.21 9.46
N ALA A 40 -11.83 -8.91 9.48
CA ALA A 40 -12.60 -8.26 8.42
C ALA A 40 -11.85 -8.24 7.07
N ILE A 41 -10.52 -7.99 7.08
CA ILE A 41 -9.67 -8.06 5.87
C ILE A 41 -9.66 -9.48 5.30
N GLN A 42 -9.45 -10.47 6.15
CA GLN A 42 -9.41 -11.88 5.78
C GLN A 42 -10.75 -12.35 5.22
N LYS A 43 -11.85 -12.02 5.91
CA LYS A 43 -13.20 -12.34 5.45
C LYS A 43 -13.53 -11.67 4.10
N TRP A 44 -13.10 -10.43 3.90
CA TRP A 44 -13.27 -9.75 2.61
C TRP A 44 -12.55 -10.48 1.47
N TYR A 45 -11.37 -11.05 1.75
CA TYR A 45 -10.58 -11.74 0.73
C TYR A 45 -11.00 -13.19 0.53
N TYR A 46 -11.02 -13.98 1.60
CA TYR A 46 -11.22 -15.44 1.59
C TYR A 46 -12.65 -15.87 1.86
N GLY A 47 -13.53 -14.97 2.30
CA GLY A 47 -14.87 -15.32 2.80
C GLY A 47 -14.87 -15.84 4.25
N SER A 48 -13.73 -16.16 4.80
CA SER A 48 -13.53 -16.67 6.16
C SER A 48 -12.20 -16.21 6.73
N TYR A 49 -11.97 -16.45 8.02
CA TYR A 49 -10.65 -16.26 8.63
C TYR A 49 -9.70 -17.40 8.20
N VAL A 50 -8.52 -17.03 7.72
CA VAL A 50 -7.47 -17.96 7.28
C VAL A 50 -6.15 -17.57 7.92
N LYS A 51 -5.46 -18.55 8.55
CA LYS A 51 -4.13 -18.33 9.09
C LYS A 51 -3.09 -18.39 7.96
N ASP A 52 -2.88 -17.25 7.30
CA ASP A 52 -1.91 -17.10 6.22
C ASP A 52 -1.27 -15.70 6.28
N SER A 53 -0.25 -15.51 5.47
CA SER A 53 0.43 -14.21 5.34
C SER A 53 -0.53 -13.17 4.76
N TRP A 54 -0.81 -12.12 5.50
CA TRP A 54 -1.86 -11.14 5.16
C TRP A 54 -1.36 -9.73 4.81
N CYS A 55 -0.07 -9.57 4.51
CA CYS A 55 0.46 -8.25 4.10
C CYS A 55 -0.12 -7.78 2.76
N ALA A 56 -0.14 -8.65 1.74
CA ALA A 56 -0.71 -8.31 0.42
C ALA A 56 -2.23 -8.15 0.48
N THR A 57 -2.91 -8.98 1.27
CA THR A 57 -4.36 -8.90 1.48
C THR A 57 -4.74 -7.56 2.14
N THR A 58 -3.94 -7.09 3.09
CA THR A 58 -4.15 -5.79 3.75
C THR A 58 -4.05 -4.64 2.77
N VAL A 59 -2.98 -4.58 1.98
CA VAL A 59 -2.82 -3.52 0.97
C VAL A 59 -3.97 -3.59 -0.06
N SER A 60 -4.29 -4.79 -0.55
CA SER A 60 -5.42 -5.01 -1.47
C SER A 60 -6.74 -4.49 -0.89
N TYR A 61 -7.02 -4.79 0.37
CA TYR A 61 -8.24 -4.36 1.06
C TYR A 61 -8.34 -2.83 1.11
N ILE A 62 -7.27 -2.14 1.54
CA ILE A 62 -7.28 -0.68 1.71
C ILE A 62 -7.41 0.04 0.37
N ILE A 63 -6.66 -0.36 -0.66
CA ILE A 63 -6.74 0.30 -1.98
C ILE A 63 -8.11 0.12 -2.63
N ASN A 64 -8.76 -1.04 -2.45
CA ASN A 64 -10.13 -1.26 -2.91
C ASN A 64 -11.14 -0.43 -2.09
N LYS A 65 -11.02 -0.42 -0.76
CA LYS A 65 -11.86 0.39 0.15
C LYS A 65 -11.82 1.87 -0.22
N LEU A 66 -10.65 2.37 -0.60
CA LEU A 66 -10.46 3.75 -1.04
C LEU A 66 -10.87 3.99 -2.51
N GLY A 67 -11.19 2.93 -3.26
CA GLY A 67 -11.53 3.02 -4.68
C GLY A 67 -10.38 3.51 -5.56
N MET A 68 -9.13 3.23 -5.15
CA MET A 68 -7.92 3.64 -5.90
C MET A 68 -7.60 2.67 -7.04
N ALA A 69 -7.82 1.39 -6.82
CA ALA A 69 -7.69 0.35 -7.84
C ALA A 69 -8.55 -0.87 -7.46
N ASN A 70 -9.08 -1.55 -8.47
CA ASN A 70 -9.79 -2.82 -8.27
C ASN A 70 -8.81 -3.99 -8.44
N VAL A 71 -7.92 -4.18 -7.48
CA VAL A 71 -6.96 -5.28 -7.44
C VAL A 71 -7.13 -6.08 -6.16
N LYS A 72 -7.06 -7.40 -6.26
CA LYS A 72 -7.24 -8.32 -5.13
C LYS A 72 -6.18 -9.42 -5.21
N SER A 73 -5.34 -9.53 -4.17
CA SER A 73 -4.30 -10.55 -4.08
C SER A 73 -3.87 -10.78 -2.62
N ASP A 74 -3.59 -12.02 -2.28
CA ASP A 74 -2.93 -12.47 -1.05
C ASP A 74 -1.42 -12.66 -1.26
N ASN A 75 -0.98 -12.73 -2.50
CA ASN A 75 0.41 -12.90 -2.87
C ASN A 75 1.04 -11.57 -3.29
N VAL A 76 2.20 -11.25 -2.72
CA VAL A 76 2.94 -9.98 -2.95
C VAL A 76 3.37 -9.83 -4.41
N TYR A 77 3.87 -10.90 -5.05
CA TYR A 77 4.27 -10.87 -6.45
C TYR A 77 3.07 -10.62 -7.36
N THR A 78 2.00 -11.35 -7.14
CA THR A 78 0.76 -11.20 -7.92
C THR A 78 0.15 -9.80 -7.72
N LEU A 79 0.17 -9.25 -6.50
CA LEU A 79 -0.28 -7.88 -6.23
C LEU A 79 0.56 -6.86 -7.03
N MET A 80 1.88 -7.01 -7.01
CA MET A 80 2.80 -6.15 -7.75
C MET A 80 2.50 -6.16 -9.26
N VAL A 81 2.31 -7.34 -9.85
CA VAL A 81 1.99 -7.51 -11.27
C VAL A 81 0.63 -6.87 -11.61
N LYS A 82 -0.39 -7.11 -10.79
CA LYS A 82 -1.73 -6.52 -10.99
C LYS A 82 -1.70 -5.00 -10.91
N LEU A 83 -1.00 -4.41 -9.94
CA LEU A 83 -0.86 -2.96 -9.82
C LEU A 83 -0.10 -2.38 -11.02
N ARG A 84 1.01 -2.99 -11.40
CA ARG A 84 1.79 -2.56 -12.57
C ARG A 84 0.93 -2.51 -13.85
N ASN A 85 -0.03 -3.41 -13.98
CA ASN A 85 -0.90 -3.53 -15.15
C ASN A 85 -2.23 -2.77 -15.01
N SER A 86 -2.49 -2.09 -13.88
CA SER A 86 -3.80 -1.49 -13.58
C SER A 86 -4.05 -0.14 -14.25
N ASN A 87 -3.04 0.50 -14.84
CA ASN A 87 -3.09 1.86 -15.38
C ASN A 87 -3.55 2.94 -14.36
N THR A 88 -3.45 2.64 -13.05
CA THR A 88 -3.85 3.57 -11.98
C THR A 88 -2.67 4.31 -11.35
N GLY A 89 -1.47 4.10 -11.88
CA GLY A 89 -0.26 4.68 -11.35
C GLY A 89 0.99 4.25 -12.09
N THR A 90 2.15 4.50 -11.48
CA THR A 90 3.47 4.20 -12.07
C THR A 90 4.24 3.26 -11.16
N PHE A 91 4.82 2.21 -11.76
CA PHE A 91 5.76 1.32 -11.10
C PHE A 91 7.20 1.79 -11.32
N TYR A 92 7.98 1.86 -10.25
CA TYR A 92 9.40 2.17 -10.26
C TYR A 92 10.19 0.97 -9.78
N ASN A 93 11.19 0.55 -10.55
CA ASN A 93 12.09 -0.54 -10.16
C ASN A 93 13.19 -0.05 -9.19
N ALA A 94 13.97 -0.98 -8.64
CA ALA A 94 15.01 -0.69 -7.64
C ALA A 94 16.07 0.31 -8.15
N GLU A 95 16.41 0.28 -9.43
CA GLU A 95 17.39 1.22 -10.01
C GLU A 95 16.84 2.64 -10.05
N GLN A 96 15.60 2.81 -10.51
CA GLN A 96 14.93 4.12 -10.51
C GLN A 96 14.76 4.69 -9.09
N LEU A 97 14.54 3.82 -8.09
CA LEU A 97 14.40 4.24 -6.69
C LEU A 97 15.65 4.89 -6.09
N LYS A 98 16.82 4.69 -6.68
CA LYS A 98 18.05 5.36 -6.22
C LYS A 98 18.01 6.88 -6.41
N ALA A 99 17.30 7.34 -7.43
CA ALA A 99 17.25 8.74 -7.87
C ALA A 99 15.98 9.49 -7.49
N ILE A 100 14.93 8.80 -7.01
CA ILE A 100 13.64 9.42 -6.72
C ILE A 100 13.30 9.39 -5.23
N ASP A 101 12.55 10.40 -4.77
CA ASP A 101 11.94 10.40 -3.45
C ASP A 101 10.83 9.35 -3.38
N ILE A 102 10.75 8.64 -2.27
CA ILE A 102 9.56 7.89 -1.90
C ILE A 102 8.59 8.86 -1.23
N LYS A 103 7.32 8.81 -1.60
CA LYS A 103 6.27 9.65 -1.03
C LYS A 103 5.38 8.83 -0.10
N LYS A 104 4.80 9.48 0.89
CA LYS A 104 3.73 8.87 1.69
C LYS A 104 2.68 8.26 0.76
N ASP A 105 2.17 7.10 1.11
CA ASP A 105 1.22 6.29 0.35
C ASP A 105 1.80 5.50 -0.84
N ASP A 106 3.08 5.62 -1.17
CA ASP A 106 3.71 4.72 -2.12
C ASP A 106 3.67 3.27 -1.60
N ILE A 107 3.29 2.33 -2.45
CA ILE A 107 3.30 0.91 -2.11
C ILE A 107 4.70 0.36 -2.35
N LEU A 108 5.32 -0.18 -1.31
CA LEU A 108 6.69 -0.67 -1.30
C LEU A 108 6.71 -2.20 -1.30
N PHE A 109 7.37 -2.77 -2.30
CA PHE A 109 7.58 -4.22 -2.43
C PHE A 109 8.99 -4.56 -1.99
N PHE A 110 9.11 -5.35 -0.91
CA PHE A 110 10.38 -5.76 -0.34
C PHE A 110 10.75 -7.17 -0.78
N LEU A 111 12.03 -7.37 -1.02
CA LEU A 111 12.63 -8.68 -1.27
C LEU A 111 13.74 -8.92 -0.23
N TRP A 112 13.53 -9.92 0.63
CA TRP A 112 14.46 -10.20 1.72
C TRP A 112 15.67 -11.02 1.30
N ALA A 113 15.48 -11.94 0.33
CA ALA A 113 16.53 -12.81 -0.16
C ALA A 113 16.34 -13.09 -1.66
N GLY A 114 17.45 -13.32 -2.36
CA GLY A 114 17.45 -13.56 -3.79
C GLY A 114 17.50 -12.29 -4.63
N SER A 115 17.62 -12.46 -5.94
CA SER A 115 17.73 -11.36 -6.91
C SER A 115 16.48 -11.15 -7.76
N LYS A 116 15.47 -12.03 -7.62
CA LYS A 116 14.24 -11.99 -8.40
C LYS A 116 13.01 -12.08 -7.51
N MET A 117 12.04 -11.23 -7.79
CA MET A 117 10.71 -11.28 -7.18
C MET A 117 9.86 -12.28 -7.96
N VAL A 118 9.61 -13.44 -7.37
CA VAL A 118 8.73 -14.50 -7.90
C VAL A 118 7.79 -14.99 -6.81
N GLU A 119 6.84 -15.86 -7.13
CA GLU A 119 5.86 -16.33 -6.13
C GLU A 119 6.49 -16.95 -4.88
N THR A 120 7.59 -17.68 -5.04
CA THR A 120 8.30 -18.40 -3.96
C THR A 120 9.31 -17.54 -3.22
N SER A 121 9.55 -16.28 -3.61
CA SER A 121 10.53 -15.42 -2.95
C SER A 121 10.09 -15.05 -1.53
N SER A 122 11.05 -14.88 -0.63
CA SER A 122 10.83 -14.24 0.66
C SER A 122 10.60 -12.75 0.48
N LYS A 123 9.38 -12.30 0.65
CA LYS A 123 8.91 -10.98 0.25
C LYS A 123 7.87 -10.40 1.19
N HIS A 124 7.73 -9.09 1.14
CA HIS A 124 6.75 -8.35 1.92
C HIS A 124 6.23 -7.15 1.12
N VAL A 125 5.06 -6.66 1.45
CA VAL A 125 4.51 -5.41 0.93
C VAL A 125 4.01 -4.54 2.08
N SER A 126 4.35 -3.27 2.02
CA SER A 126 3.92 -2.22 2.96
C SER A 126 3.69 -0.91 2.22
N VAL A 127 3.25 0.09 2.93
CA VAL A 127 2.97 1.44 2.42
C VAL A 127 3.91 2.43 3.08
N ALA A 128 4.52 3.30 2.31
CA ALA A 128 5.37 4.37 2.86
C ALA A 128 4.56 5.24 3.81
N TYR A 129 5.02 5.34 5.06
CA TYR A 129 4.32 6.06 6.11
C TYR A 129 4.59 7.57 6.06
N LEU A 130 5.80 7.94 5.64
CA LEU A 130 6.28 9.31 5.51
C LEU A 130 7.01 9.48 4.18
N ASP A 131 7.15 10.73 3.75
CA ASP A 131 8.04 11.08 2.65
C ASP A 131 9.49 10.74 3.02
N ASN A 132 10.22 10.21 2.05
CA ASN A 132 11.59 9.77 2.22
C ASN A 132 12.45 10.20 1.02
N LYS A 133 13.51 10.96 1.29
CA LYS A 133 14.38 11.50 0.25
C LYS A 133 15.19 10.44 -0.48
N ALA A 134 15.48 10.68 -1.74
CA ALA A 134 16.45 9.90 -2.49
C ALA A 134 17.79 9.86 -1.73
N GLY A 135 18.43 8.69 -1.70
CA GLY A 135 19.69 8.50 -0.96
C GLY A 135 19.56 8.20 0.53
N SER A 136 18.35 8.29 1.13
CA SER A 136 18.14 7.82 2.50
C SER A 136 18.43 6.32 2.61
N LYS A 137 18.99 5.90 3.74
CA LYS A 137 19.34 4.48 3.99
C LYS A 137 18.12 3.64 4.37
N THR A 138 17.17 4.25 5.05
CA THR A 138 15.99 3.58 5.60
C THR A 138 14.70 4.28 5.19
N VAL A 139 13.57 3.60 5.34
CA VAL A 139 12.22 4.10 5.10
C VAL A 139 11.28 3.59 6.20
N PHE A 140 10.38 4.45 6.67
CA PHE A 140 9.29 4.03 7.54
C PHE A 140 8.11 3.58 6.72
N ALA A 141 7.65 2.35 6.95
CA ALA A 141 6.51 1.79 6.24
C ALA A 141 5.50 1.16 7.20
N ILE A 142 4.22 1.35 6.89
CA ILE A 142 3.09 0.78 7.63
C ILE A 142 2.45 -0.33 6.80
N GLY A 143 2.09 -1.42 7.45
CA GLY A 143 1.48 -2.55 6.74
C GLY A 143 0.94 -3.61 7.67
N GLY A 144 0.27 -4.59 7.08
CA GLY A 144 -0.22 -5.79 7.77
C GLY A 144 0.85 -6.86 7.87
N ASN A 145 0.66 -7.78 8.81
CA ASN A 145 1.56 -8.89 9.09
C ASN A 145 3.01 -8.47 9.41
N GLN A 146 3.16 -7.32 10.03
CA GLN A 146 4.41 -6.81 10.57
C GLN A 146 4.47 -7.15 12.06
N LYS A 147 5.22 -8.21 12.43
CA LYS A 147 5.19 -8.79 13.79
C LYS A 147 3.76 -9.17 14.21
N ASP A 148 3.04 -9.85 13.31
CA ASP A 148 1.66 -10.33 13.47
C ASP A 148 0.64 -9.23 13.81
N LYS A 149 0.88 -8.02 13.32
CA LYS A 149 -0.02 -6.86 13.50
C LYS A 149 0.08 -5.84 12.38
N ILE A 150 -0.85 -4.88 12.39
CA ILE A 150 -0.70 -3.63 11.63
C ILE A 150 0.15 -2.68 12.47
N CYS A 151 1.32 -2.35 12.00
CA CYS A 151 2.22 -1.40 12.66
C CYS A 151 3.13 -0.69 11.65
N THR A 152 3.84 0.33 12.12
CA THR A 152 4.90 1.00 11.37
C THR A 152 6.24 0.43 11.80
N LEU A 153 7.07 0.06 10.82
CA LEU A 153 8.45 -0.38 11.03
C LEU A 153 9.40 0.42 10.14
N GLU A 154 10.64 0.47 10.57
CA GLU A 154 11.75 0.98 9.77
C GLU A 154 12.37 -0.16 8.97
N TYR A 155 12.59 0.06 7.68
CA TYR A 155 13.19 -0.90 6.76
C TYR A 155 14.38 -0.31 6.04
N GLU A 156 15.36 -1.14 5.72
CA GLU A 156 16.44 -0.75 4.81
C GLU A 156 15.88 -0.48 3.41
N ARG A 157 16.18 0.68 2.86
CA ARG A 157 15.75 1.06 1.51
C ARG A 157 16.33 0.13 0.43
N SER A 158 17.51 -0.44 0.66
CA SER A 158 18.16 -1.42 -0.21
C SER A 158 17.36 -2.72 -0.41
N LYS A 159 16.41 -3.01 0.48
CA LYS A 159 15.51 -4.17 0.38
C LYS A 159 14.27 -3.91 -0.48
N ILE A 160 14.06 -2.69 -0.93
CA ILE A 160 12.92 -2.37 -1.80
C ILE A 160 13.24 -2.84 -3.21
N TYR A 161 12.51 -3.85 -3.66
CA TYR A 161 12.58 -4.39 -5.02
C TYR A 161 11.92 -3.45 -6.03
N GLY A 162 10.86 -2.81 -5.64
CA GLY A 162 10.11 -1.87 -6.46
C GLY A 162 9.04 -1.12 -5.66
N MET A 163 8.48 -0.11 -6.28
CA MET A 163 7.49 0.78 -5.69
C MET A 163 6.39 1.07 -6.70
N PHE A 164 5.16 1.17 -6.23
CA PHE A 164 4.03 1.65 -7.04
C PHE A 164 3.46 2.93 -6.44
N ARG A 165 3.30 3.95 -7.27
CA ARG A 165 2.70 5.25 -6.92
C ARG A 165 1.42 5.45 -7.70
N PHE A 166 0.32 5.68 -7.02
CA PHE A 166 -0.94 6.09 -7.64
C PHE A 166 -0.85 7.50 -8.22
N THR A 167 -1.52 7.74 -9.35
CA THR A 167 -1.62 9.04 -10.04
C THR A 167 -2.96 9.72 -9.79
#